data_13ca2e29c29f5265ef40ca1165d15f81
#
_entry.id   13ca2e29c29f5265ef40ca1165d15f81
#
_cell.length_a   1.000
_cell.length_b   1.000
_cell.length_c   1.000
_cell.angle_alpha   90.00
_cell.angle_beta   90.00
_cell.angle_gamma   90.00
#
_symmetry.space_group_name_H-M   'P 1'
#
loop_
_entity.id
_entity.type
_entity.pdbx_description
1 polymer ?
#
loop_
_entity_poly.entity_id
_entity_poly.type
_entity_poly.pdbx_seq_one_letter_code
_entity_poly.pdbx_strand_id
1 'polypeptide(L)'
;MPPALLFDLNEIDLNAKPLFDRTAIERVNPQRYEMQQLDGILWYDKDKACVLGYKDVTDREFWVRGHIPGRPLMPGVIQIESAAQLLSWFVKEVYQEEGFV
;
A
#
# COMPACT_ATOMS: atom_id res chain seq x y z
N MET A 1 16.59 16.81 11.08
CA MET A 1 16.57 15.38 11.48
C MET A 1 15.31 14.71 10.93
N PRO A 2 15.45 13.54 10.33
CA PRO A 2 14.26 12.82 9.91
C PRO A 2 13.43 12.40 11.14
N PRO A 3 12.11 12.27 11.01
CA PRO A 3 11.29 11.77 12.10
C PRO A 3 11.65 10.32 12.43
N ALA A 4 11.37 9.92 13.67
CA ALA A 4 11.58 8.54 14.09
C ALA A 4 10.67 7.61 13.30
N LEU A 5 11.15 6.39 13.03
CA LEU A 5 10.32 5.37 12.40
C LEU A 5 9.21 4.94 13.34
N LEU A 6 8.07 4.60 12.78
CA LEU A 6 6.92 4.08 13.53
C LEU A 6 7.22 2.70 14.12
N PHE A 7 8.09 1.94 13.47
CA PHE A 7 8.51 0.61 13.88
C PHE A 7 9.87 0.30 13.23
N ASP A 8 10.54 -0.73 13.72
CA ASP A 8 11.88 -1.07 13.25
C ASP A 8 11.80 -1.95 11.99
N LEU A 9 12.17 -1.38 10.84
CA LEU A 9 12.20 -2.11 9.57
C LEU A 9 13.23 -3.24 9.56
N ASN A 10 14.24 -3.19 10.41
CA ASN A 10 15.24 -4.26 10.48
C ASN A 10 14.67 -5.55 11.04
N GLU A 11 13.54 -5.50 11.74
CA GLU A 11 12.86 -6.68 12.27
C GLU A 11 11.90 -7.30 11.25
N ILE A 12 11.79 -6.71 10.06
CA ILE A 12 10.85 -7.16 9.02
C ILE A 12 11.65 -7.60 7.80
N ASP A 13 11.40 -8.81 7.30
CA ASP A 13 12.01 -9.28 6.06
C ASP A 13 11.26 -8.66 4.86
N LEU A 14 11.86 -7.62 4.29
CA LEU A 14 11.26 -6.89 3.17
C LEU A 14 11.24 -7.72 1.87
N ASN A 15 11.95 -8.84 1.83
CA ASN A 15 12.01 -9.71 0.66
C ASN A 15 11.17 -10.99 0.84
N ALA A 16 10.50 -11.13 1.97
CA ALA A 16 9.63 -12.28 2.22
C ALA A 16 8.40 -12.24 1.33
N LYS A 17 7.75 -13.39 1.18
CA LYS A 17 6.44 -13.42 0.54
C LYS A 17 5.46 -12.56 1.35
N PRO A 18 4.58 -11.80 0.69
CA PRO A 18 3.60 -11.00 1.42
C PRO A 18 2.66 -11.90 2.22
N LEU A 19 2.25 -11.43 3.39
CA LEU A 19 1.20 -12.08 4.17
C LEU A 19 -0.12 -12.08 3.41
N PHE A 20 -0.38 -11.00 2.66
CA PHE A 20 -1.56 -10.83 1.83
C PHE A 20 -1.12 -10.31 0.47
N ASP A 21 -1.49 -11.00 -0.59
CA ASP A 21 -1.19 -10.61 -1.96
C ASP A 21 -2.31 -9.74 -2.54
N ARG A 22 -2.17 -9.35 -3.83
CA ARG A 22 -3.17 -8.51 -4.49
C ARG A 22 -4.56 -9.13 -4.46
N THR A 23 -4.66 -10.44 -4.66
CA THR A 23 -5.95 -11.14 -4.64
C THR A 23 -6.60 -11.06 -3.27
N ALA A 24 -5.82 -11.24 -2.21
CA ALA A 24 -6.34 -11.12 -0.85
C ALA A 24 -6.78 -9.69 -0.53
N ILE A 25 -6.02 -8.69 -1.00
CA ILE A 25 -6.39 -7.28 -0.82
C ILE A 25 -7.69 -6.96 -1.56
N GLU A 26 -7.87 -7.49 -2.76
CA GLU A 26 -9.09 -7.31 -3.55
C GLU A 26 -10.36 -7.81 -2.85
N ARG A 27 -10.24 -8.80 -1.99
CA ARG A 27 -11.41 -9.33 -1.25
C ARG A 27 -11.97 -8.30 -0.27
N VAL A 28 -11.15 -7.33 0.11
CA VAL A 28 -11.51 -6.34 1.14
C VAL A 28 -11.68 -4.96 0.50
N ASN A 29 -10.77 -4.56 -0.37
CA ASN A 29 -10.76 -3.25 -1.00
C ASN A 29 -11.45 -3.27 -2.36
N PRO A 30 -12.25 -2.24 -2.70
CA PRO A 30 -12.99 -2.21 -3.95
C PRO A 30 -12.18 -1.75 -5.17
N GLN A 31 -11.01 -1.14 -4.99
CA GLN A 31 -10.22 -0.62 -6.10
C GLN A 31 -9.79 -1.73 -7.05
N ARG A 32 -9.84 -1.45 -8.36
CA ARG A 32 -9.50 -2.42 -9.41
C ARG A 32 -8.69 -1.74 -10.51
N TYR A 33 -8.06 -2.57 -11.32
CA TYR A 33 -7.31 -2.15 -12.50
C TYR A 33 -6.24 -1.11 -12.14
N GLU A 34 -6.14 -0.03 -12.90
CA GLU A 34 -5.13 1.01 -12.70
C GLU A 34 -5.26 1.76 -11.38
N MET A 35 -6.40 1.68 -10.70
CA MET A 35 -6.59 2.30 -9.40
C MET A 35 -6.16 1.42 -8.23
N GLN A 36 -5.91 0.15 -8.47
CA GLN A 36 -5.39 -0.74 -7.43
C GLN A 36 -3.89 -0.53 -7.27
N GLN A 37 -3.49 0.08 -6.17
CA GLN A 37 -2.10 0.49 -5.98
C GLN A 37 -1.28 -0.49 -5.14
N LEU A 38 -1.88 -1.16 -4.17
CA LEU A 38 -1.15 -2.07 -3.29
C LEU A 38 -0.86 -3.39 -3.97
N ASP A 39 0.39 -3.83 -3.89
CA ASP A 39 0.81 -5.14 -4.40
C ASP A 39 0.86 -6.20 -3.29
N GLY A 40 1.03 -5.79 -2.05
CA GLY A 40 1.01 -6.75 -0.95
C GLY A 40 1.09 -6.09 0.42
N ILE A 41 0.82 -6.89 1.43
CA ILE A 41 0.97 -6.53 2.83
C ILE A 41 2.05 -7.46 3.41
N LEU A 42 3.10 -6.87 3.95
CA LEU A 42 4.23 -7.62 4.50
C LEU A 42 4.10 -7.91 5.97
N TRP A 43 3.50 -6.98 6.72
CA TRP A 43 3.52 -7.07 8.18
C TRP A 43 2.48 -6.14 8.77
N TYR A 44 1.93 -6.51 9.91
CA TYR A 44 1.13 -5.59 10.72
C TYR A 44 1.23 -5.96 12.20
N ASP A 45 0.94 -4.99 13.05
CA ASP A 45 0.79 -5.16 14.49
C ASP A 45 -0.51 -4.46 14.91
N LYS A 46 -1.51 -5.26 15.23
CA LYS A 46 -2.84 -4.75 15.58
C LYS A 46 -2.81 -3.90 16.85
N ASP A 47 -2.06 -4.33 17.85
CA ASP A 47 -2.03 -3.66 19.14
C ASP A 47 -1.37 -2.29 19.05
N LYS A 48 -0.36 -2.16 18.20
CA LYS A 48 0.35 -0.90 17.97
C LYS A 48 -0.26 -0.08 16.83
N ALA A 49 -1.27 -0.63 16.16
CA ALA A 49 -1.91 0.00 15.00
C ALA A 49 -0.89 0.35 13.90
N CYS A 50 0.01 -0.57 13.61
CA CYS A 50 1.03 -0.41 12.57
C CYS A 50 0.83 -1.43 11.46
N VAL A 51 1.04 -1.01 10.21
CA VAL A 51 0.94 -1.89 9.05
C VAL A 51 1.97 -1.48 8.01
N LEU A 52 2.53 -2.47 7.31
CA LEU A 52 3.48 -2.25 6.23
C LEU A 52 3.00 -2.97 4.98
N GLY A 53 2.63 -2.20 3.99
CA GLY A 53 2.33 -2.68 2.65
C GLY A 53 3.38 -2.18 1.66
N TYR A 54 3.27 -2.63 0.42
CA TYR A 54 4.18 -2.19 -0.61
C TYR A 54 3.51 -2.12 -1.98
N LYS A 55 4.14 -1.34 -2.85
CA LYS A 55 3.83 -1.29 -4.26
C LYS A 55 5.13 -1.37 -5.06
N ASP A 56 5.16 -2.27 -6.02
CA ASP A 56 6.26 -2.34 -6.99
C ASP A 56 5.94 -1.40 -8.15
N VAL A 57 6.59 -0.25 -8.17
CA VAL A 57 6.38 0.74 -9.22
C VAL A 57 7.08 0.28 -10.48
N THR A 58 6.36 0.25 -11.60
CA THR A 58 6.88 -0.23 -12.89
C THR A 58 6.82 0.88 -13.95
N ASP A 59 7.47 0.64 -15.08
CA ASP A 59 7.42 1.55 -16.22
C ASP A 59 6.09 1.46 -17.01
N ARG A 60 5.19 0.59 -16.59
CA ARG A 60 3.87 0.41 -17.23
C ARG A 60 2.74 1.07 -16.43
N GLU A 61 3.07 1.88 -15.44
CA GLU A 61 2.04 2.60 -14.68
C GLU A 61 1.35 3.64 -15.56
N PHE A 62 0.07 3.90 -15.26
CA PHE A 62 -0.73 4.77 -16.12
C PHE A 62 -0.21 6.21 -16.21
N TRP A 63 0.54 6.69 -15.23
CA TRP A 63 1.07 8.05 -15.20
C TRP A 63 2.39 8.22 -15.96
N VAL A 64 3.06 7.14 -16.35
CA VAL A 64 4.44 7.18 -16.88
C VAL A 64 4.55 8.08 -18.11
N ARG A 65 3.57 8.00 -19.00
CA ARG A 65 3.60 8.74 -20.25
C ARG A 65 3.42 10.25 -20.05
N GLY A 66 2.63 10.64 -19.07
CA GLY A 66 2.19 12.01 -18.89
C GLY A 66 2.69 12.73 -17.65
N HIS A 67 3.11 12.02 -16.64
CA HIS A 67 3.55 12.63 -15.39
C HIS A 67 4.95 12.16 -15.01
N ILE A 68 5.97 12.71 -15.60
CA ILE A 68 6.03 13.86 -16.52
C ILE A 68 6.68 13.34 -17.80
N PRO A 69 6.34 13.81 -19.00
CA PRO A 69 6.95 13.30 -20.24
C PRO A 69 8.47 13.28 -20.16
N GLY A 70 9.08 12.13 -20.45
CA GLY A 70 10.53 11.95 -20.41
C GLY A 70 11.14 11.79 -19.02
N ARG A 71 10.33 12.00 -17.95
CA ARG A 71 10.78 11.86 -16.56
C ARG A 71 9.62 11.37 -15.69
N PRO A 72 9.34 10.07 -15.72
CA PRO A 72 8.21 9.53 -14.97
C PRO A 72 8.35 9.69 -13.46
N LEU A 73 7.33 10.25 -12.85
CA LEU A 73 7.24 10.41 -11.39
C LEU A 73 5.87 9.95 -10.95
N MET A 74 5.81 9.15 -9.89
CA MET A 74 4.54 8.76 -9.31
C MET A 74 3.84 10.00 -8.75
N PRO A 75 2.63 10.34 -9.22
CA PRO A 75 1.92 11.51 -8.70
C PRO A 75 1.70 11.43 -7.20
N GLY A 76 1.88 12.58 -6.52
CA GLY A 76 1.67 12.64 -5.07
C GLY A 76 0.27 12.22 -4.67
N VAL A 77 -0.74 12.56 -5.48
CA VAL A 77 -2.13 12.15 -5.20
C VAL A 77 -2.30 10.63 -5.25
N ILE A 78 -1.52 9.93 -6.08
CA ILE A 78 -1.57 8.47 -6.16
C ILE A 78 -0.82 7.85 -4.98
N GLN A 79 0.23 8.49 -4.48
CA GLN A 79 0.88 8.07 -3.24
C GLN A 79 -0.09 8.15 -2.06
N ILE A 80 -0.86 9.22 -1.98
CA ILE A 80 -1.90 9.38 -0.96
C ILE A 80 -2.98 8.32 -1.13
N GLU A 81 -3.41 8.04 -2.37
CA GLU A 81 -4.38 6.97 -2.65
C GLU A 81 -3.86 5.62 -2.20
N SER A 82 -2.58 5.33 -2.43
CA SER A 82 -1.95 4.08 -1.98
C SER A 82 -2.02 3.95 -0.46
N ALA A 83 -1.72 5.03 0.26
CA ALA A 83 -1.80 5.04 1.72
C ALA A 83 -3.24 4.86 2.22
N ALA A 84 -4.21 5.48 1.53
CA ALA A 84 -5.62 5.33 1.86
C ALA A 84 -6.10 3.90 1.64
N GLN A 85 -5.63 3.24 0.59
CA GLN A 85 -5.95 1.83 0.34
C GLN A 85 -5.36 0.92 1.43
N LEU A 86 -4.16 1.22 1.88
CA LEU A 86 -3.52 0.49 2.97
C LEU A 86 -4.34 0.65 4.27
N LEU A 87 -4.75 1.86 4.59
CA LEU A 87 -5.58 2.13 5.76
C LEU A 87 -6.92 1.41 5.65
N SER A 88 -7.57 1.48 4.50
CA SER A 88 -8.84 0.80 4.26
C SER A 88 -8.73 -0.70 4.48
N TRP A 89 -7.71 -1.32 3.92
CA TRP A 89 -7.45 -2.75 4.11
C TRP A 89 -7.27 -3.06 5.60
N PHE A 90 -6.43 -2.30 6.29
CA PHE A 90 -6.08 -2.52 7.69
C PHE A 90 -7.30 -2.45 8.60
N VAL A 91 -8.13 -1.41 8.41
CA VAL A 91 -9.33 -1.23 9.21
C VAL A 91 -10.34 -2.34 8.96
N LYS A 92 -10.57 -2.70 7.70
CA LYS A 92 -11.56 -3.73 7.35
C LYS A 92 -11.11 -5.13 7.71
N GLU A 93 -9.88 -5.49 7.36
CA GLU A 93 -9.39 -6.86 7.54
C GLU A 93 -8.97 -7.14 8.97
N VAL A 94 -8.19 -6.25 9.57
CA VAL A 94 -7.60 -6.48 10.89
C VAL A 94 -8.56 -6.11 12.02
N TYR A 95 -9.20 -4.95 11.90
CA TYR A 95 -10.14 -4.48 12.92
C TYR A 95 -11.59 -4.83 12.61
N GLN A 96 -11.88 -5.32 11.42
CA GLN A 96 -13.20 -5.75 10.97
C GLN A 96 -14.27 -4.66 11.10
N GLU A 97 -13.86 -3.42 10.87
CA GLU A 97 -14.78 -2.28 10.83
C GLU A 97 -15.44 -2.19 9.46
N GLU A 98 -16.77 -2.06 9.44
CA GLU A 98 -17.53 -1.93 8.21
C GLU A 98 -17.87 -0.47 7.93
N GLY A 99 -18.24 -0.19 6.68
CA GLY A 99 -18.64 1.16 6.28
C GLY A 99 -17.48 2.10 6.00
N PHE A 100 -16.24 1.67 6.14
CA PHE A 100 -15.05 2.43 5.76
C PHE A 100 -14.74 2.15 4.30
N VAL A 101 -14.64 3.21 3.51
CA VAL A 101 -14.42 3.08 2.06
C VAL A 101 -13.07 3.62 1.66
#